data_6802b78827f5fc3d5ab0e40c44901537
#
_entry.id   6802b78827f5fc3d5ab0e40c44901537
#
_cell.length_a   1.000
_cell.length_b   1.000
_cell.length_c   1.000
_cell.angle_alpha   90.00
_cell.angle_beta   90.00
_cell.angle_gamma   90.00
#
_symmetry.space_group_name_H-M   'P 1'
#
loop_
_entity.id
_entity.type
_entity.pdbx_description
1 polymer ?
#
loop_
_entity_poly.entity_id
_entity_poly.type
_entity_poly.pdbx_seq_one_letter_code
_entity_poly.pdbx_strand_id
1 'polypeptide(L)'
;MFLQGKRILFFSAHLFGYQNDIRLAMESVGAIVDYYDERPANNFLVKGVIRINRNLLAGYINHYYNKIIKETLQKEYDYVFFIKGESISACNVRRLKQFHPEANFIIYHWDSIANNSNAQNLLPYFDRVFSFDKIDCERLGLHFLPLFYTPDYANIPYYDKEIKYDMLFVGTTHSDRYKLVKRIEEQIIKMGGLCLTWFYFPSKILYYKMKIQNSYLRQIPVHTFHFKPMSKELLLQLYAGSRIIIDVQHPKQTGLTMRCIETLGAKRKLITTNYYITEYDFYNPDNILVVDRNLPYVPEKFLNEPYRDTPKEIYESYSIKNWLSSIFY
;
A
#
# COMPACT_ATOMS: atom_id res chain seq x y z
N MET A 1 -13.97 11.94 -20.07
CA MET A 1 -13.58 11.02 -18.97
C MET A 1 -13.24 9.69 -19.59
N PHE A 2 -12.10 9.10 -19.25
CA PHE A 2 -11.60 7.94 -19.99
C PHE A 2 -12.35 6.62 -19.71
N LEU A 3 -13.08 6.51 -18.59
CA LEU A 3 -13.97 5.36 -18.31
C LEU A 3 -15.45 5.68 -18.45
N GLN A 4 -15.79 6.69 -19.25
CA GLN A 4 -17.19 7.14 -19.39
C GLN A 4 -18.12 5.99 -19.82
N GLY A 5 -19.10 5.67 -18.96
CA GLY A 5 -20.10 4.62 -19.19
C GLY A 5 -19.58 3.18 -19.04
N LYS A 6 -18.26 2.97 -18.78
CA LYS A 6 -17.71 1.64 -18.57
C LYS A 6 -18.17 1.03 -17.26
N ARG A 7 -18.57 -0.23 -17.31
CA ARG A 7 -19.03 -0.99 -16.13
C ARG A 7 -17.89 -1.87 -15.63
N ILE A 8 -17.57 -1.75 -14.35
CA ILE A 8 -16.44 -2.44 -13.73
C ILE A 8 -16.94 -3.27 -12.54
N LEU A 9 -16.71 -4.58 -12.58
CA LEU A 9 -16.86 -5.47 -11.43
C LEU A 9 -15.53 -5.47 -10.66
N PHE A 10 -15.51 -4.77 -9.52
CA PHE A 10 -14.29 -4.50 -8.76
C PHE A 10 -14.20 -5.35 -7.50
N PHE A 11 -13.10 -6.08 -7.35
CA PHE A 11 -12.77 -6.90 -6.20
C PHE A 11 -11.53 -6.37 -5.49
N SER A 12 -11.66 -6.01 -4.24
CA SER A 12 -10.53 -5.64 -3.39
C SER A 12 -10.83 -5.95 -1.94
N ALA A 13 -9.83 -6.43 -1.22
CA ALA A 13 -9.94 -6.54 0.23
C ALA A 13 -9.95 -5.16 0.89
N HIS A 14 -10.39 -5.08 2.15
CA HIS A 14 -10.24 -3.87 2.95
C HIS A 14 -8.74 -3.57 3.22
N LEU A 15 -8.19 -2.58 2.53
CA LEU A 15 -6.80 -2.14 2.56
C LEU A 15 -6.71 -0.69 3.05
N PHE A 16 -6.88 -0.46 4.34
CA PHE A 16 -6.76 0.88 4.96
C PHE A 16 -7.61 1.99 4.32
N GLY A 17 -8.70 1.65 3.63
CA GLY A 17 -9.57 2.59 2.93
C GLY A 17 -9.29 2.75 1.43
N TYR A 18 -8.15 2.28 0.93
CA TYR A 18 -7.78 2.42 -0.49
C TYR A 18 -8.77 1.78 -1.46
N GLN A 19 -9.47 0.72 -1.08
CA GLN A 19 -10.53 0.14 -1.91
C GLN A 19 -11.64 1.16 -2.22
N ASN A 20 -11.95 2.06 -1.27
CA ASN A 20 -12.90 3.15 -1.48
C ASN A 20 -12.28 4.26 -2.34
N ASP A 21 -11.01 4.63 -2.08
CA ASP A 21 -10.32 5.64 -2.86
C ASP A 21 -10.23 5.23 -4.35
N ILE A 22 -9.91 3.95 -4.64
CA ILE A 22 -9.87 3.39 -6.00
C ILE A 22 -11.26 3.41 -6.64
N ARG A 23 -12.30 2.97 -5.91
CA ARG A 23 -13.67 2.98 -6.40
C ARG A 23 -14.11 4.39 -6.77
N LEU A 24 -13.98 5.33 -5.84
CA LEU A 24 -14.36 6.74 -6.07
C LEU A 24 -13.56 7.37 -7.21
N ALA A 25 -12.27 7.02 -7.36
CA ALA A 25 -11.46 7.49 -8.47
C ALA A 25 -11.95 6.94 -9.81
N MET A 26 -12.32 5.65 -9.91
CA MET A 26 -12.94 5.08 -11.12
C MET A 26 -14.29 5.77 -11.45
N GLU A 27 -15.13 5.97 -10.46
CA GLU A 27 -16.42 6.68 -10.60
C GLU A 27 -16.21 8.13 -11.06
N SER A 28 -15.20 8.83 -10.51
CA SER A 28 -14.88 10.22 -10.87
C SER A 28 -14.44 10.40 -12.33
N VAL A 29 -13.95 9.35 -12.97
CA VAL A 29 -13.56 9.34 -14.39
C VAL A 29 -14.62 8.70 -15.29
N GLY A 30 -15.82 8.45 -14.75
CA GLY A 30 -17.03 8.07 -15.49
C GLY A 30 -17.42 6.60 -15.46
N ALA A 31 -16.72 5.76 -14.69
CA ALA A 31 -17.09 4.35 -14.56
C ALA A 31 -18.33 4.13 -13.69
N ILE A 32 -19.04 3.02 -13.96
CA ILE A 32 -20.09 2.46 -13.10
C ILE A 32 -19.47 1.26 -12.40
N VAL A 33 -19.34 1.29 -11.06
CA VAL A 33 -18.57 0.30 -10.32
C VAL A 33 -19.44 -0.51 -9.37
N ASP A 34 -19.48 -1.82 -9.59
CA ASP A 34 -20.01 -2.80 -8.63
C ASP A 34 -18.84 -3.34 -7.80
N TYR A 35 -18.77 -2.96 -6.52
CA TYR A 35 -17.69 -3.36 -5.61
C TYR A 35 -18.08 -4.54 -4.74
N TYR A 36 -17.18 -5.52 -4.65
CA TYR A 36 -17.25 -6.63 -3.71
C TYR A 36 -15.92 -6.78 -2.94
N ASP A 37 -16.02 -7.10 -1.64
CA ASP A 37 -14.81 -7.52 -0.93
C ASP A 37 -14.30 -8.82 -1.55
N GLU A 38 -13.00 -8.90 -1.77
CA GLU A 38 -12.42 -10.13 -2.31
C GLU A 38 -12.50 -11.28 -1.28
N ARG A 39 -12.61 -10.96 0.02
CA ARG A 39 -12.69 -11.93 1.12
C ARG A 39 -14.13 -12.13 1.58
N PRO A 40 -14.55 -13.38 1.85
CA PRO A 40 -15.89 -13.66 2.35
C PRO A 40 -16.15 -13.11 3.75
N ALA A 41 -15.10 -12.82 4.53
CA ALA A 41 -15.18 -12.17 5.83
C ALA A 41 -13.84 -11.51 6.22
N ASN A 42 -13.92 -10.46 7.06
CA ASN A 42 -12.77 -9.65 7.48
C ASN A 42 -12.35 -9.88 8.93
N ASN A 43 -12.88 -10.89 9.61
CA ASN A 43 -12.46 -11.23 10.97
C ASN A 43 -11.02 -11.79 10.99
N PHE A 44 -10.38 -11.71 12.15
CA PHE A 44 -8.99 -12.10 12.33
C PHE A 44 -8.73 -13.58 11.97
N LEU A 45 -9.67 -14.48 12.31
CA LEU A 45 -9.53 -15.91 12.07
C LEU A 45 -9.56 -16.24 10.58
N VAL A 46 -10.55 -15.73 9.84
CA VAL A 46 -10.68 -15.96 8.39
C VAL A 46 -9.46 -15.40 7.66
N LYS A 47 -9.02 -14.18 7.96
CA LYS A 47 -7.80 -13.60 7.40
C LYS A 47 -6.56 -14.45 7.68
N GLY A 48 -6.43 -14.97 8.89
CA GLY A 48 -5.32 -15.84 9.27
C GLY A 48 -5.30 -17.14 8.50
N VAL A 49 -6.46 -17.81 8.41
CA VAL A 49 -6.58 -19.09 7.69
C VAL A 49 -6.34 -18.91 6.17
N ILE A 50 -6.89 -17.87 5.55
CA ILE A 50 -6.64 -17.56 4.12
C ILE A 50 -5.14 -17.43 3.85
N ARG A 51 -4.40 -16.73 4.70
CA ARG A 51 -2.95 -16.52 4.54
C ARG A 51 -2.11 -17.77 4.75
N ILE A 52 -2.54 -18.67 5.66
CA ILE A 52 -1.81 -19.91 5.95
C ILE A 52 -2.16 -20.99 4.93
N ASN A 53 -3.44 -21.28 4.78
CA ASN A 53 -3.96 -22.26 3.82
C ASN A 53 -5.44 -21.98 3.51
N ARG A 54 -5.69 -21.23 2.44
CA ARG A 54 -7.05 -20.87 1.99
C ARG A 54 -7.92 -22.09 1.65
N ASN A 55 -7.32 -23.24 1.31
CA ASN A 55 -8.05 -24.43 0.93
C ASN A 55 -8.91 -24.97 2.09
N LEU A 56 -8.54 -24.66 3.34
CA LEU A 56 -9.36 -24.99 4.51
C LEU A 56 -10.71 -24.25 4.52
N LEU A 57 -10.82 -23.15 3.78
CA LEU A 57 -12.03 -22.35 3.63
C LEU A 57 -12.63 -22.45 2.21
N ALA A 58 -12.20 -23.40 1.39
CA ALA A 58 -12.60 -23.49 -0.02
C ALA A 58 -14.12 -23.52 -0.21
N GLY A 59 -14.84 -24.29 0.59
CA GLY A 59 -16.31 -24.35 0.53
C GLY A 59 -16.96 -23.00 0.84
N TYR A 60 -16.49 -22.31 1.86
CA TYR A 60 -16.98 -20.99 2.25
C TYR A 60 -16.66 -19.93 1.19
N ILE A 61 -15.44 -19.92 0.67
CA ILE A 61 -15.03 -19.04 -0.43
C ILE A 61 -15.86 -19.31 -1.69
N ASN A 62 -16.05 -20.58 -2.08
CA ASN A 62 -16.83 -20.95 -3.24
C ASN A 62 -18.31 -20.53 -3.09
N HIS A 63 -18.89 -20.70 -1.90
CA HIS A 63 -20.25 -20.24 -1.63
C HIS A 63 -20.37 -18.72 -1.80
N TYR A 64 -19.42 -17.97 -1.27
CA TYR A 64 -19.36 -16.50 -1.40
C TYR A 64 -19.29 -16.06 -2.87
N TYR A 65 -18.37 -16.60 -3.67
CA TYR A 65 -18.25 -16.26 -5.09
C TYR A 65 -19.45 -16.73 -5.90
N ASN A 66 -20.07 -17.85 -5.54
CA ASN A 66 -21.33 -18.29 -6.16
C ASN A 66 -22.47 -17.29 -5.97
N LYS A 67 -22.55 -16.68 -4.79
CA LYS A 67 -23.52 -15.63 -4.51
C LYS A 67 -23.27 -14.42 -5.41
N ILE A 68 -22.02 -13.94 -5.48
CA ILE A 68 -21.63 -12.80 -6.34
C ILE A 68 -21.95 -13.08 -7.81
N ILE A 69 -21.59 -14.27 -8.31
CA ILE A 69 -21.90 -14.67 -9.70
C ILE A 69 -23.41 -14.59 -9.96
N LYS A 70 -24.24 -15.07 -9.03
CA LYS A 70 -25.71 -14.99 -9.17
C LYS A 70 -26.23 -13.55 -9.20
N GLU A 71 -25.68 -12.68 -8.35
CA GLU A 71 -26.06 -11.26 -8.27
C GLU A 71 -25.63 -10.45 -9.50
N THR A 72 -24.58 -10.90 -10.18
CA THR A 72 -24.01 -10.21 -11.35
C THR A 72 -24.39 -10.83 -12.68
N LEU A 73 -25.08 -11.99 -12.68
CA LEU A 73 -25.38 -12.80 -13.87
C LEU A 73 -26.07 -12.04 -15.00
N GLN A 74 -26.94 -11.08 -14.66
CA GLN A 74 -27.70 -10.28 -15.63
C GLN A 74 -27.06 -8.92 -15.97
N LYS A 75 -25.84 -8.70 -15.48
CA LYS A 75 -25.11 -7.47 -15.72
C LYS A 75 -23.99 -7.71 -16.70
N GLU A 76 -23.80 -6.81 -17.64
CA GLU A 76 -22.66 -6.81 -18.53
C GLU A 76 -21.57 -5.92 -17.94
N TYR A 77 -20.32 -6.38 -18.00
CA TYR A 77 -19.16 -5.63 -17.55
C TYR A 77 -18.13 -5.52 -18.67
N ASP A 78 -17.52 -4.31 -18.78
CA ASP A 78 -16.36 -4.11 -19.65
C ASP A 78 -15.10 -4.68 -19.01
N TYR A 79 -15.01 -4.58 -17.67
CA TYR A 79 -13.86 -5.03 -16.91
C TYR A 79 -14.25 -5.78 -15.63
N VAL A 80 -13.46 -6.81 -15.32
CA VAL A 80 -13.44 -7.45 -14.00
C VAL A 80 -12.07 -7.22 -13.40
N PHE A 81 -12.02 -6.36 -12.39
CA PHE A 81 -10.77 -5.86 -11.83
C PHE A 81 -10.54 -6.36 -10.41
N PHE A 82 -9.38 -6.98 -10.19
CA PHE A 82 -8.96 -7.50 -8.91
C PHE A 82 -7.74 -6.76 -8.36
N ILE A 83 -7.80 -6.41 -7.08
CA ILE A 83 -6.61 -6.03 -6.30
C ILE A 83 -6.22 -7.22 -5.44
N LYS A 84 -4.99 -7.73 -5.62
CA LYS A 84 -4.34 -8.77 -4.82
C LYS A 84 -4.72 -10.22 -5.14
N GLY A 85 -5.99 -10.61 -5.24
CA GLY A 85 -6.40 -11.99 -5.54
C GLY A 85 -5.99 -13.02 -4.47
N GLU A 86 -6.08 -12.66 -3.17
CA GLU A 86 -5.60 -13.52 -2.07
C GLU A 86 -6.56 -14.69 -1.80
N SER A 87 -7.88 -14.47 -1.88
CA SER A 87 -8.88 -15.48 -1.51
C SER A 87 -9.47 -16.23 -2.69
N ILE A 88 -9.65 -15.60 -3.85
CA ILE A 88 -10.30 -16.20 -5.00
C ILE A 88 -9.51 -17.41 -5.54
N SER A 89 -10.22 -18.47 -5.96
CA SER A 89 -9.62 -19.62 -6.62
C SER A 89 -9.61 -19.47 -8.15
N ALA A 90 -8.67 -20.13 -8.82
CA ALA A 90 -8.65 -20.23 -10.28
C ALA A 90 -9.97 -20.78 -10.86
N CYS A 91 -10.63 -21.69 -10.14
CA CYS A 91 -11.95 -22.21 -10.51
C CYS A 91 -13.01 -21.09 -10.52
N ASN A 92 -13.02 -20.23 -9.49
CA ASN A 92 -13.97 -19.12 -9.42
C ASN A 92 -13.67 -18.04 -10.46
N VAL A 93 -12.40 -17.77 -10.78
CA VAL A 93 -12.03 -16.86 -11.88
C VAL A 93 -12.56 -17.40 -13.22
N ARG A 94 -12.32 -18.69 -13.52
CA ARG A 94 -12.86 -19.32 -14.74
C ARG A 94 -14.39 -19.22 -14.83
N ARG A 95 -15.08 -19.42 -13.72
CA ARG A 95 -16.55 -19.30 -13.68
C ARG A 95 -17.00 -17.86 -13.92
N LEU A 96 -16.35 -16.86 -13.30
CA LEU A 96 -16.63 -15.46 -13.60
C LEU A 96 -16.43 -15.15 -15.10
N LYS A 97 -15.36 -15.67 -15.72
CA LYS A 97 -15.14 -15.54 -17.18
C LYS A 97 -16.24 -16.19 -18.02
N GLN A 98 -16.76 -17.33 -17.59
CA GLN A 98 -17.88 -17.99 -18.29
C GLN A 98 -19.16 -17.15 -18.28
N PHE A 99 -19.41 -16.41 -17.19
CA PHE A 99 -20.61 -15.57 -17.05
C PHE A 99 -20.42 -14.14 -17.58
N HIS A 100 -19.18 -13.69 -17.70
CA HIS A 100 -18.83 -12.37 -18.24
C HIS A 100 -17.76 -12.52 -19.35
N PRO A 101 -18.09 -13.20 -20.48
CA PRO A 101 -17.09 -13.55 -21.49
C PRO A 101 -16.51 -12.34 -22.22
N GLU A 102 -17.24 -11.23 -22.32
CA GLU A 102 -16.81 -10.00 -22.99
C GLU A 102 -15.99 -9.08 -22.09
N ALA A 103 -15.95 -9.37 -20.78
CA ALA A 103 -15.20 -8.55 -19.85
C ALA A 103 -13.69 -8.82 -19.93
N ASN A 104 -12.89 -7.76 -19.89
CA ASN A 104 -11.44 -7.87 -19.75
C ASN A 104 -11.07 -8.08 -18.28
N PHE A 105 -10.39 -9.18 -17.97
CA PHE A 105 -10.01 -9.56 -16.61
C PHE A 105 -8.63 -9.01 -16.28
N ILE A 106 -8.57 -8.12 -15.29
CA ILE A 106 -7.35 -7.43 -14.88
C ILE A 106 -7.06 -7.72 -13.42
N ILE A 107 -5.81 -7.99 -13.08
CA ILE A 107 -5.36 -8.10 -11.69
C ILE A 107 -4.16 -7.19 -11.45
N TYR A 108 -4.16 -6.51 -10.31
CA TYR A 108 -3.05 -5.74 -9.80
C TYR A 108 -2.55 -6.34 -8.47
N HIS A 109 -1.31 -6.81 -8.47
CA HIS A 109 -0.66 -7.33 -7.27
C HIS A 109 -0.09 -6.18 -6.43
N TRP A 110 -0.68 -6.00 -5.25
CA TRP A 110 -0.30 -4.98 -4.26
C TRP A 110 0.71 -5.47 -3.22
N ASP A 111 0.97 -6.75 -3.18
CA ASP A 111 2.00 -7.40 -2.40
C ASP A 111 2.92 -8.18 -3.35
N SER A 112 4.18 -8.35 -2.96
CA SER A 112 5.09 -9.23 -3.68
C SER A 112 4.47 -10.63 -3.83
N ILE A 113 4.60 -11.22 -5.01
CA ILE A 113 4.03 -12.54 -5.33
C ILE A 113 4.56 -13.62 -4.40
N ALA A 114 5.80 -13.49 -3.93
CA ALA A 114 6.38 -14.38 -2.92
C ALA A 114 5.59 -14.41 -1.60
N ASN A 115 4.85 -13.34 -1.28
CA ASN A 115 4.04 -13.23 -0.06
C ASN A 115 2.59 -13.72 -0.26
N ASN A 116 2.18 -13.99 -1.51
CA ASN A 116 0.84 -14.50 -1.83
C ASN A 116 0.95 -15.81 -2.62
N SER A 117 0.88 -16.92 -1.91
CA SER A 117 0.98 -18.27 -2.49
C SER A 117 -0.05 -18.57 -3.59
N ASN A 118 -1.15 -17.83 -3.63
CA ASN A 118 -2.18 -17.97 -4.64
C ASN A 118 -1.90 -17.19 -5.93
N ALA A 119 -1.09 -16.14 -5.86
CA ALA A 119 -0.91 -15.21 -6.97
C ALA A 119 -0.48 -15.92 -8.26
N GLN A 120 0.57 -16.74 -8.23
CA GLN A 120 1.06 -17.45 -9.41
C GLN A 120 0.02 -18.34 -10.08
N ASN A 121 -0.85 -18.99 -9.26
CA ASN A 121 -1.91 -19.86 -9.79
C ASN A 121 -3.01 -19.09 -10.52
N LEU A 122 -3.10 -17.79 -10.30
CA LEU A 122 -4.11 -16.93 -10.93
C LEU A 122 -3.65 -16.30 -12.24
N LEU A 123 -2.33 -16.08 -12.42
CA LEU A 123 -1.78 -15.36 -13.57
C LEU A 123 -2.36 -15.80 -14.93
N PRO A 124 -2.50 -17.11 -15.24
CA PRO A 124 -3.00 -17.56 -16.55
C PRO A 124 -4.47 -17.23 -16.83
N TYR A 125 -5.21 -16.77 -15.83
CA TYR A 125 -6.65 -16.51 -15.95
C TYR A 125 -6.98 -15.03 -16.13
N PHE A 126 -5.99 -14.16 -16.12
CA PHE A 126 -6.17 -12.73 -16.32
C PHE A 126 -5.59 -12.30 -17.67
N ASP A 127 -6.28 -11.38 -18.32
CA ASP A 127 -5.89 -10.87 -19.63
C ASP A 127 -4.76 -9.84 -19.49
N ARG A 128 -4.75 -9.11 -18.35
CA ARG A 128 -3.69 -8.18 -17.97
C ARG A 128 -3.32 -8.35 -16.50
N VAL A 129 -2.02 -8.46 -16.24
CA VAL A 129 -1.49 -8.67 -14.89
C VAL A 129 -0.46 -7.60 -14.59
N PHE A 130 -0.72 -6.82 -13.54
CA PHE A 130 0.18 -5.78 -13.05
C PHE A 130 0.77 -6.14 -11.70
N SER A 131 1.98 -5.66 -11.43
CA SER A 131 2.59 -5.70 -10.11
C SER A 131 3.32 -4.39 -9.80
N PHE A 132 3.31 -4.01 -8.53
CA PHE A 132 4.10 -2.89 -8.02
C PHE A 132 5.57 -3.27 -7.78
N ASP A 133 5.90 -4.56 -7.80
CA ASP A 133 7.23 -5.09 -7.53
C ASP A 133 7.95 -5.38 -8.85
N LYS A 134 8.98 -4.58 -9.16
CA LYS A 134 9.74 -4.66 -10.40
C LYS A 134 10.41 -6.02 -10.59
N ILE A 135 10.93 -6.61 -9.51
CA ILE A 135 11.59 -7.94 -9.56
C ILE A 135 10.58 -9.03 -9.91
N ASP A 136 9.37 -8.97 -9.34
CA ASP A 136 8.30 -9.92 -9.72
C ASP A 136 7.91 -9.75 -11.19
N CYS A 137 7.85 -8.52 -11.70
CA CYS A 137 7.54 -8.25 -13.10
C CYS A 137 8.59 -8.81 -14.05
N GLU A 138 9.87 -8.58 -13.79
CA GLU A 138 10.98 -9.09 -14.58
C GLU A 138 11.02 -10.63 -14.58
N ARG A 139 10.80 -11.24 -13.41
CA ARG A 139 10.84 -12.70 -13.26
C ARG A 139 9.68 -13.43 -13.94
N LEU A 140 8.49 -12.82 -13.96
CA LEU A 140 7.24 -13.46 -14.38
C LEU A 140 6.64 -12.87 -15.67
N GLY A 141 7.29 -11.88 -16.28
CA GLY A 141 6.80 -11.21 -17.49
C GLY A 141 5.52 -10.41 -17.25
N LEU A 142 5.40 -9.73 -16.09
CA LEU A 142 4.22 -8.95 -15.74
C LEU A 142 4.41 -7.46 -16.11
N HIS A 143 3.30 -6.73 -16.18
CA HIS A 143 3.37 -5.29 -16.36
C HIS A 143 3.76 -4.60 -15.05
N PHE A 144 4.89 -3.89 -15.07
CA PHE A 144 5.28 -3.07 -13.93
C PHE A 144 4.43 -1.80 -13.87
N LEU A 145 3.80 -1.57 -12.73
CA LEU A 145 3.08 -0.33 -12.45
C LEU A 145 3.28 0.01 -10.97
N PRO A 146 3.95 1.12 -10.63
CA PRO A 146 4.12 1.55 -9.25
C PRO A 146 2.79 1.78 -8.54
N LEU A 147 2.82 1.85 -7.22
CA LEU A 147 1.70 2.34 -6.42
C LEU A 147 1.45 3.84 -6.69
N PHE A 148 0.37 4.37 -6.16
CA PHE A 148 -0.13 5.71 -6.44
C PHE A 148 -0.34 6.53 -5.16
N TYR A 149 -0.42 7.85 -5.28
CA TYR A 149 -0.95 8.71 -4.24
C TYR A 149 -2.39 9.15 -4.56
N THR A 150 -3.16 9.40 -3.50
CA THR A 150 -4.54 9.90 -3.61
C THR A 150 -4.59 11.43 -3.55
N PRO A 151 -5.69 12.06 -4.01
CA PRO A 151 -5.88 13.52 -3.91
C PRO A 151 -5.71 14.05 -2.49
N ASP A 152 -6.03 13.27 -1.46
CA ASP A 152 -5.88 13.70 -0.07
C ASP A 152 -4.44 14.06 0.28
N TYR A 153 -3.46 13.29 -0.23
CA TYR A 153 -2.03 13.62 -0.05
C TYR A 153 -1.59 14.77 -0.96
N ALA A 154 -2.07 14.80 -2.22
CA ALA A 154 -1.73 15.88 -3.15
C ALA A 154 -2.26 17.26 -2.70
N ASN A 155 -3.35 17.28 -1.95
CA ASN A 155 -3.97 18.50 -1.44
C ASN A 155 -3.39 18.97 -0.09
N ILE A 156 -2.42 18.24 0.46
CA ILE A 156 -1.70 18.71 1.65
C ILE A 156 -0.95 20.00 1.28
N PRO A 157 -1.14 21.09 2.03
CA PRO A 157 -0.47 22.36 1.74
C PRO A 157 1.05 22.19 1.70
N TYR A 158 1.65 22.75 0.66
CA TYR A 158 3.09 22.81 0.53
C TYR A 158 3.60 23.89 1.48
N TYR A 159 4.45 23.49 2.40
CA TYR A 159 5.18 24.35 3.35
C TYR A 159 4.52 25.70 3.63
N ASP A 160 3.45 25.77 4.42
CA ASP A 160 3.00 27.04 4.96
C ASP A 160 2.75 26.94 6.46
N LYS A 161 3.48 27.81 7.15
CA LYS A 161 3.29 28.41 8.47
C LYS A 161 3.32 27.53 9.72
N GLU A 162 3.09 26.22 9.70
CA GLU A 162 3.07 25.44 10.95
C GLU A 162 3.70 24.05 10.82
N ILE A 163 4.94 23.94 10.34
CA ILE A 163 5.70 22.71 10.54
C ILE A 163 5.92 22.53 12.05
N LYS A 164 5.33 21.47 12.58
CA LYS A 164 5.45 21.12 14.01
C LYS A 164 6.52 20.10 14.27
N TYR A 165 6.81 19.24 13.27
CA TYR A 165 7.74 18.14 13.41
C TYR A 165 8.73 18.12 12.25
N ASP A 166 9.99 17.91 12.58
CA ASP A 166 11.03 17.67 11.57
C ASP A 166 10.94 16.23 11.05
N MET A 167 10.47 15.30 11.87
CA MET A 167 10.33 13.89 11.50
C MET A 167 9.00 13.30 11.96
N LEU A 168 8.35 12.57 11.08
CA LEU A 168 7.15 11.77 11.36
C LEU A 168 7.38 10.29 11.02
N PHE A 169 7.07 9.41 11.96
CA PHE A 169 6.89 8.00 11.71
C PHE A 169 5.54 7.52 12.23
N VAL A 170 4.72 6.92 11.38
CA VAL A 170 3.47 6.24 11.76
C VAL A 170 3.48 4.86 11.13
N GLY A 171 3.45 3.78 11.91
CA GLY A 171 3.46 2.46 11.30
C GLY A 171 3.36 1.29 12.27
N THR A 172 3.09 0.10 11.69
CA THR A 172 3.09 -1.15 12.43
C THR A 172 4.49 -1.50 12.91
N THR A 173 4.56 -1.99 14.13
CA THR A 173 5.82 -2.46 14.73
C THR A 173 6.05 -3.91 14.32
N HIS A 174 6.98 -4.13 13.41
CA HIS A 174 7.41 -5.47 12.99
C HIS A 174 8.92 -5.46 12.69
N SER A 175 9.54 -6.63 12.67
CA SER A 175 10.99 -6.80 12.43
C SER A 175 11.84 -5.88 13.31
N ASP A 176 12.77 -5.15 12.74
CA ASP A 176 13.70 -4.20 13.38
C ASP A 176 13.24 -2.73 13.33
N ARG A 177 12.03 -2.48 12.80
CA ARG A 177 11.51 -1.14 12.51
C ARG A 177 11.58 -0.20 13.71
N TYR A 178 11.20 -0.66 14.89
CA TYR A 178 11.27 0.16 16.10
C TYR A 178 12.70 0.64 16.39
N LYS A 179 13.66 -0.30 16.39
CA LYS A 179 15.06 0.00 16.68
C LYS A 179 15.65 0.99 15.68
N LEU A 180 15.35 0.80 14.40
CA LEU A 180 15.85 1.65 13.33
C LEU A 180 15.27 3.07 13.43
N VAL A 181 13.96 3.19 13.57
CA VAL A 181 13.29 4.50 13.70
C VAL A 181 13.81 5.26 14.91
N LYS A 182 14.01 4.59 16.05
CA LYS A 182 14.56 5.24 17.25
C LYS A 182 16.00 5.74 17.05
N ARG A 183 16.83 5.01 16.32
CA ARG A 183 18.19 5.48 15.98
C ARG A 183 18.20 6.73 15.08
N ILE A 184 17.26 6.81 14.15
CA ILE A 184 17.08 8.00 13.31
C ILE A 184 16.55 9.16 14.16
N GLU A 185 15.54 8.92 14.98
CA GLU A 185 14.96 9.90 15.90
C GLU A 185 16.01 10.50 16.84
N GLU A 186 16.87 9.67 17.45
CA GLU A 186 17.95 10.13 18.33
C GLU A 186 18.94 11.06 17.63
N GLN A 187 19.27 10.80 16.35
CA GLN A 187 20.15 11.68 15.59
C GLN A 187 19.48 13.02 15.31
N ILE A 188 18.21 13.02 14.89
CA ILE A 188 17.46 14.25 14.59
C ILE A 188 17.28 15.11 15.85
N ILE A 189 16.96 14.47 17.00
CA ILE A 189 16.85 15.16 18.29
C ILE A 189 18.20 15.80 18.70
N LYS A 190 19.33 15.10 18.51
CA LYS A 190 20.67 15.65 18.79
C LYS A 190 21.01 16.87 17.93
N MET A 191 20.42 16.98 16.74
CA MET A 191 20.52 18.14 15.86
C MET A 191 19.47 19.22 16.16
N GLY A 192 18.71 19.08 17.26
CA GLY A 192 17.69 20.05 17.70
C GLY A 192 16.31 19.88 17.05
N GLY A 193 16.11 18.82 16.25
CA GLY A 193 14.85 18.57 15.57
C GLY A 193 13.77 17.95 16.47
N LEU A 194 12.52 18.22 16.16
CA LEU A 194 11.34 17.69 16.86
C LEU A 194 10.75 16.51 16.09
N CYS A 195 10.61 15.37 16.78
CA CYS A 195 10.16 14.11 16.18
C CYS A 195 8.82 13.65 16.75
N LEU A 196 7.96 13.09 15.90
CA LEU A 196 6.77 12.35 16.30
C LEU A 196 6.84 10.92 15.78
N THR A 197 6.73 9.95 16.69
CA THR A 197 6.71 8.52 16.34
C THR A 197 5.46 7.85 16.89
N TRP A 198 4.74 7.14 16.01
CA TRP A 198 3.54 6.39 16.36
C TRP A 198 3.71 4.92 15.96
N PHE A 199 3.99 4.09 16.94
CA PHE A 199 4.17 2.64 16.76
C PHE A 199 2.89 1.89 17.04
N TYR A 200 2.41 1.12 16.06
CA TYR A 200 1.14 0.42 16.11
C TYR A 200 1.32 -1.10 16.14
N PHE A 201 0.54 -1.77 17.00
CA PHE A 201 0.34 -3.22 16.97
C PHE A 201 -1.12 -3.55 16.69
N PRO A 202 -1.42 -4.48 15.75
CA PRO A 202 -2.80 -4.89 15.43
C PRO A 202 -3.57 -5.51 16.62
N SER A 203 -2.86 -6.09 17.60
CA SER A 203 -3.44 -6.61 18.82
C SER A 203 -2.43 -6.71 19.96
N LYS A 204 -2.92 -6.67 21.19
CA LYS A 204 -2.09 -6.92 22.39
C LYS A 204 -1.51 -8.34 22.40
N ILE A 205 -2.25 -9.32 21.87
CA ILE A 205 -1.77 -10.72 21.77
C ILE A 205 -0.52 -10.78 20.89
N LEU A 206 -0.55 -10.14 19.72
CA LEU A 206 0.61 -10.08 18.83
C LEU A 206 1.80 -9.36 19.49
N TYR A 207 1.54 -8.26 20.20
CA TYR A 207 2.58 -7.56 20.97
C TYR A 207 3.25 -8.49 21.98
N TYR A 208 2.50 -9.19 22.83
CA TYR A 208 3.08 -10.10 23.83
C TYR A 208 3.82 -11.27 23.18
N LYS A 209 3.30 -11.84 22.09
CA LYS A 209 4.02 -12.86 21.31
C LYS A 209 5.38 -12.34 20.80
N MET A 210 5.40 -11.16 20.21
CA MET A 210 6.64 -10.55 19.71
C MET A 210 7.58 -10.17 20.87
N LYS A 211 7.06 -9.72 22.00
CA LYS A 211 7.85 -9.41 23.20
C LYS A 211 8.58 -10.65 23.75
N ILE A 212 7.97 -11.83 23.68
CA ILE A 212 8.62 -13.10 24.08
C ILE A 212 9.76 -13.44 23.12
N GLN A 213 9.55 -13.24 21.82
CA GLN A 213 10.52 -13.60 20.77
C GLN A 213 11.67 -12.59 20.60
N ASN A 214 11.46 -11.35 21.04
CA ASN A 214 12.40 -10.24 20.83
C ASN A 214 12.83 -9.61 22.15
N SER A 215 14.08 -9.87 22.57
CA SER A 215 14.63 -9.37 23.82
C SER A 215 14.63 -7.83 23.92
N TYR A 216 14.81 -7.14 22.79
CA TYR A 216 14.78 -5.69 22.74
C TYR A 216 13.39 -5.13 23.10
N LEU A 217 12.32 -5.73 22.60
CA LEU A 217 10.95 -5.31 22.93
C LEU A 217 10.59 -5.54 24.40
N ARG A 218 11.30 -6.43 25.11
CA ARG A 218 11.05 -6.67 26.54
C ARG A 218 11.35 -5.45 27.40
N GLN A 219 12.29 -4.62 26.97
CA GLN A 219 12.73 -3.44 27.71
C GLN A 219 11.85 -2.21 27.45
N ILE A 220 10.95 -2.28 26.46
CA ILE A 220 10.13 -1.14 26.05
C ILE A 220 8.79 -1.19 26.78
N PRO A 221 8.37 -0.09 27.45
CA PRO A 221 7.07 -0.02 28.11
C PRO A 221 5.90 -0.16 27.14
N VAL A 222 4.83 -0.83 27.56
CA VAL A 222 3.66 -1.10 26.69
C VAL A 222 2.96 0.17 26.21
N HIS A 223 2.98 1.24 26.99
CA HIS A 223 2.37 2.52 26.64
C HIS A 223 3.06 3.25 25.48
N THR A 224 4.27 2.82 25.09
CA THR A 224 4.96 3.30 23.90
C THR A 224 4.24 2.88 22.62
N PHE A 225 3.37 1.88 22.69
CA PHE A 225 2.70 1.28 21.53
C PHE A 225 1.20 1.55 21.54
N HIS A 226 0.67 1.79 20.35
CA HIS A 226 -0.76 1.98 20.11
C HIS A 226 -1.39 0.68 19.61
N PHE A 227 -2.62 0.39 20.05
CA PHE A 227 -3.37 -0.82 19.67
C PHE A 227 -4.65 -0.49 18.90
N LYS A 228 -4.88 0.79 18.62
CA LYS A 228 -5.91 1.25 17.70
C LYS A 228 -5.22 1.89 16.49
N PRO A 229 -5.67 1.62 15.26
CA PRO A 229 -5.13 2.28 14.08
C PRO A 229 -5.38 3.80 14.18
N MET A 230 -4.48 4.57 13.60
CA MET A 230 -4.66 6.02 13.43
C MET A 230 -5.72 6.26 12.34
N SER A 231 -6.57 7.27 12.52
CA SER A 231 -7.50 7.67 11.46
C SER A 231 -6.76 8.32 10.29
N LYS A 232 -7.35 8.27 9.09
CA LYS A 232 -6.78 8.90 7.90
C LYS A 232 -6.66 10.41 8.06
N GLU A 233 -7.66 11.03 8.67
CA GLU A 233 -7.71 12.47 8.93
C GLU A 233 -6.56 12.93 9.81
N LEU A 234 -6.31 12.23 10.91
CA LEU A 234 -5.19 12.53 11.80
C LEU A 234 -3.85 12.31 11.10
N LEU A 235 -3.73 11.23 10.32
CA LEU A 235 -2.51 10.96 9.56
C LEU A 235 -2.20 12.09 8.58
N LEU A 236 -3.19 12.57 7.82
CA LEU A 236 -3.04 13.68 6.88
C LEU A 236 -2.66 15.00 7.59
N GLN A 237 -3.25 15.28 8.76
CA GLN A 237 -2.86 16.43 9.58
C GLN A 237 -1.40 16.34 10.05
N LEU A 238 -0.95 15.14 10.43
CA LEU A 238 0.44 14.92 10.82
C LEU A 238 1.40 15.07 9.63
N TYR A 239 1.01 14.57 8.44
CA TYR A 239 1.79 14.81 7.20
C TYR A 239 1.91 16.30 6.90
N ALA A 240 0.79 17.05 7.02
CA ALA A 240 0.78 18.50 6.80
C ALA A 240 1.76 19.24 7.74
N GLY A 241 1.81 18.80 9.01
CA GLY A 241 2.68 19.39 10.04
C GLY A 241 4.10 18.84 10.08
N SER A 242 4.54 18.02 9.12
CA SER A 242 5.85 17.35 9.17
C SER A 242 6.69 17.63 7.93
N ARG A 243 8.02 17.76 8.11
CA ARG A 243 8.98 17.95 7.01
C ARG A 243 9.39 16.64 6.36
N ILE A 244 9.72 15.65 7.19
CA ILE A 244 10.33 14.38 6.77
C ILE A 244 9.44 13.24 7.24
N ILE A 245 9.13 12.33 6.33
CA ILE A 245 8.40 11.10 6.61
C ILE A 245 9.39 9.93 6.61
N ILE A 246 9.24 9.02 7.56
CA ILE A 246 10.07 7.82 7.63
C ILE A 246 9.32 6.63 7.07
N ASP A 247 9.92 5.95 6.10
CA ASP A 247 9.50 4.64 5.64
C ASP A 247 10.56 3.57 5.95
N VAL A 248 10.12 2.50 6.57
CA VAL A 248 10.95 1.31 6.78
C VAL A 248 10.18 0.12 6.24
N GLN A 249 10.54 -0.34 5.04
CA GLN A 249 9.88 -1.48 4.40
C GLN A 249 10.18 -2.79 5.16
N HIS A 250 9.41 -3.84 4.86
CA HIS A 250 9.76 -5.18 5.33
C HIS A 250 11.07 -5.64 4.64
N PRO A 251 12.03 -6.29 5.35
CA PRO A 251 13.33 -6.65 4.78
C PRO A 251 13.30 -7.48 3.50
N LYS A 252 12.20 -8.21 3.26
CA LYS A 252 12.01 -9.06 2.06
C LYS A 252 11.20 -8.38 0.96
N GLN A 253 10.84 -7.11 1.12
CA GLN A 253 10.05 -6.37 0.13
C GLN A 253 10.97 -5.49 -0.71
N THR A 254 10.89 -5.62 -2.02
CA THR A 254 11.65 -4.82 -2.98
C THR A 254 10.81 -3.67 -3.55
N GLY A 255 9.54 -3.90 -3.82
CA GLY A 255 8.62 -2.84 -4.25
C GLY A 255 8.45 -1.73 -3.20
N LEU A 256 8.23 -0.51 -3.66
CA LEU A 256 8.02 0.64 -2.79
C LEU A 256 6.70 0.52 -2.02
N THR A 257 6.70 0.96 -0.78
CA THR A 257 5.47 1.02 0.03
C THR A 257 4.57 2.17 -0.41
N MET A 258 3.28 2.11 -0.06
CA MET A 258 2.37 3.25 -0.24
C MET A 258 2.94 4.53 0.36
N ARG A 259 3.61 4.44 1.53
CA ARG A 259 4.18 5.61 2.20
C ARG A 259 5.20 6.35 1.36
N CYS A 260 6.02 5.67 0.56
CA CYS A 260 6.95 6.32 -0.34
C CYS A 260 6.21 7.21 -1.35
N ILE A 261 5.15 6.67 -1.94
CA ILE A 261 4.36 7.37 -2.96
C ILE A 261 3.42 8.42 -2.35
N GLU A 262 2.85 8.17 -1.18
CA GLU A 262 2.11 9.17 -0.41
C GLU A 262 2.98 10.36 -0.02
N THR A 263 4.24 10.09 0.33
CA THR A 263 5.22 11.13 0.68
C THR A 263 5.58 11.99 -0.53
N LEU A 264 5.71 11.38 -1.72
CA LEU A 264 5.82 12.09 -2.99
C LEU A 264 4.58 12.96 -3.23
N GLY A 265 3.36 12.37 -3.10
CA GLY A 265 2.10 13.11 -3.27
C GLY A 265 1.96 14.29 -2.33
N ALA A 266 2.38 14.14 -1.07
CA ALA A 266 2.36 15.19 -0.06
C ALA A 266 3.49 16.22 -0.19
N LYS A 267 4.40 16.04 -1.15
CA LYS A 267 5.61 16.87 -1.33
C LYS A 267 6.39 17.02 -0.03
N ARG A 268 6.68 15.89 0.62
CA ARG A 268 7.48 15.82 1.85
C ARG A 268 8.78 15.06 1.57
N LYS A 269 9.81 15.36 2.36
CA LYS A 269 11.06 14.61 2.29
C LYS A 269 10.87 13.21 2.87
N LEU A 270 11.63 12.26 2.38
CA LEU A 270 11.55 10.86 2.76
C LEU A 270 12.90 10.37 3.28
N ILE A 271 12.89 9.67 4.41
CA ILE A 271 14.01 8.80 4.80
C ILE A 271 13.51 7.36 4.67
N THR A 272 14.20 6.54 3.90
CA THR A 272 13.79 5.15 3.66
C THR A 272 14.97 4.19 3.74
N THR A 273 14.68 2.92 4.02
CA THR A 273 15.65 1.83 3.92
C THR A 273 15.54 1.06 2.60
N ASN A 274 14.62 1.43 1.72
CA ASN A 274 14.43 0.76 0.44
C ASN A 274 15.36 1.36 -0.62
N TYR A 275 16.47 0.67 -0.89
CA TYR A 275 17.44 1.09 -1.90
C TYR A 275 16.85 1.16 -3.32
N TYR A 276 15.88 0.30 -3.66
CA TYR A 276 15.28 0.28 -5.00
C TYR A 276 14.57 1.58 -5.39
N ILE A 277 14.30 2.48 -4.43
CA ILE A 277 13.76 3.81 -4.74
C ILE A 277 14.67 4.64 -5.65
N THR A 278 15.98 4.36 -5.66
CA THR A 278 16.95 5.05 -6.52
C THR A 278 16.76 4.75 -8.00
N GLU A 279 15.99 3.72 -8.35
CA GLU A 279 15.68 3.34 -9.74
C GLU A 279 14.41 4.00 -10.29
N TYR A 280 13.71 4.79 -9.46
CA TYR A 280 12.48 5.47 -9.86
C TYR A 280 12.77 6.88 -10.37
N ASP A 281 12.01 7.31 -11.37
CA ASP A 281 12.18 8.60 -12.06
C ASP A 281 11.94 9.83 -11.18
N PHE A 282 11.21 9.67 -10.06
CA PHE A 282 11.03 10.74 -9.05
C PHE A 282 12.16 10.81 -8.02
N TYR A 283 13.15 9.90 -8.06
CA TYR A 283 14.23 9.91 -7.10
C TYR A 283 15.07 11.20 -7.19
N ASN A 284 15.19 11.88 -6.07
CA ASN A 284 16.04 13.06 -5.90
C ASN A 284 16.71 12.99 -4.53
N PRO A 285 18.06 12.96 -4.44
CA PRO A 285 18.77 12.83 -3.17
C PRO A 285 18.56 14.02 -2.22
N ASP A 286 18.12 15.19 -2.71
CA ASP A 286 17.73 16.31 -1.87
C ASP A 286 16.41 16.07 -1.13
N ASN A 287 15.53 15.21 -1.70
CA ASN A 287 14.22 14.87 -1.14
C ASN A 287 14.18 13.50 -0.46
N ILE A 288 15.03 12.56 -0.91
CA ILE A 288 14.96 11.15 -0.53
C ILE A 288 16.33 10.70 -0.04
N LEU A 289 16.40 10.41 1.26
CA LEU A 289 17.59 9.84 1.88
C LEU A 289 17.40 8.33 2.06
N VAL A 290 18.25 7.55 1.39
CA VAL A 290 18.34 6.10 1.62
C VAL A 290 19.36 5.85 2.72
N VAL A 291 18.93 5.20 3.80
CA VAL A 291 19.79 4.91 4.96
C VAL A 291 20.08 3.41 5.05
N ASP A 292 21.30 3.09 5.49
CA ASP A 292 21.66 1.73 5.83
C ASP A 292 20.82 1.21 7.02
N ARG A 293 20.32 0.01 6.91
CA ARG A 293 19.41 -0.57 7.91
C ARG A 293 20.09 -0.85 9.25
N ASN A 294 21.38 -1.18 9.23
CA ASN A 294 22.15 -1.52 10.43
C ASN A 294 22.80 -0.30 11.07
N LEU A 295 23.20 0.66 10.23
CA LEU A 295 23.89 1.88 10.65
C LEU A 295 23.29 3.12 9.95
N PRO A 296 22.03 3.49 10.31
CA PRO A 296 21.40 4.64 9.70
C PRO A 296 22.17 5.93 10.06
N TYR A 297 22.41 6.76 9.05
CA TYR A 297 23.02 8.06 9.22
C TYR A 297 22.18 9.13 8.53
N VAL A 298 21.87 10.20 9.25
CA VAL A 298 21.11 11.36 8.76
C VAL A 298 22.03 12.57 8.72
N PRO A 299 22.43 13.06 7.54
CA PRO A 299 23.22 14.28 7.44
C PRO A 299 22.41 15.50 7.88
N GLU A 300 23.02 16.41 8.65
CA GLU A 300 22.39 17.66 9.06
C GLU A 300 21.92 18.50 7.87
N LYS A 301 22.72 18.51 6.79
CA LYS A 301 22.35 19.15 5.52
C LYS A 301 20.99 18.65 5.01
N PHE A 302 20.70 17.34 5.11
CA PHE A 302 19.41 16.79 4.66
C PHE A 302 18.23 17.36 5.47
N LEU A 303 18.40 17.64 6.78
CA LEU A 303 17.35 18.26 7.59
C LEU A 303 17.08 19.71 7.18
N ASN A 304 18.14 20.46 6.88
CA ASN A 304 18.08 21.91 6.68
C ASN A 304 17.66 22.30 5.25
N GLU A 305 17.96 21.48 4.26
CA GLU A 305 17.59 21.75 2.86
C GLU A 305 16.09 21.63 2.64
N PRO A 306 15.46 22.58 1.90
CA PRO A 306 14.06 22.51 1.56
C PRO A 306 13.76 21.35 0.60
N TYR A 307 12.49 20.97 0.51
CA TYR A 307 12.01 20.04 -0.53
C TYR A 307 12.19 20.68 -1.92
N ARG A 308 12.61 19.89 -2.89
CA ARG A 308 12.74 20.26 -4.30
C ARG A 308 11.57 19.72 -5.09
N ASP A 309 10.86 20.58 -5.82
CA ASP A 309 9.72 20.13 -6.62
C ASP A 309 10.13 19.06 -7.63
N THR A 310 9.36 17.97 -7.67
CA THR A 310 9.46 16.95 -8.71
C THR A 310 8.86 17.51 -10.00
N PRO A 311 9.45 17.26 -11.18
CA PRO A 311 8.85 17.65 -12.47
C PRO A 311 7.39 17.23 -12.56
N LYS A 312 6.53 18.14 -13.04
CA LYS A 312 5.08 17.94 -13.02
C LYS A 312 4.62 16.64 -13.66
N GLU A 313 5.19 16.31 -14.81
CA GLU A 313 4.85 15.08 -15.56
C GLU A 313 5.16 13.82 -14.75
N ILE A 314 6.34 13.77 -14.11
CA ILE A 314 6.73 12.67 -13.23
C ILE A 314 5.81 12.62 -12.00
N TYR A 315 5.58 13.77 -11.35
CA TYR A 315 4.70 13.83 -10.18
C TYR A 315 3.29 13.30 -10.51
N GLU A 316 2.67 13.80 -11.58
CA GLU A 316 1.32 13.41 -11.98
C GLU A 316 1.22 11.94 -12.39
N SER A 317 2.28 11.32 -12.94
CA SER A 317 2.28 9.90 -13.32
C SER A 317 2.00 8.96 -12.16
N TYR A 318 2.32 9.36 -10.92
CA TYR A 318 2.04 8.60 -9.69
C TYR A 318 0.68 8.92 -9.06
N SER A 319 -0.15 9.75 -9.67
CA SER A 319 -1.52 10.00 -9.18
C SER A 319 -2.41 8.78 -9.41
N ILE A 320 -3.39 8.56 -8.52
CA ILE A 320 -4.38 7.49 -8.68
C ILE A 320 -5.10 7.55 -10.02
N LYS A 321 -5.32 8.76 -10.57
CA LYS A 321 -5.96 8.95 -11.87
C LYS A 321 -5.11 8.38 -13.01
N ASN A 322 -3.82 8.68 -13.03
CA ASN A 322 -2.90 8.17 -14.05
C ASN A 322 -2.62 6.68 -13.85
N TRP A 323 -2.55 6.22 -12.61
CA TRP A 323 -2.49 4.78 -12.30
C TRP A 323 -3.69 4.01 -12.87
N LEU A 324 -4.93 4.51 -12.70
CA LEU A 324 -6.12 3.93 -13.33
C LEU A 324 -6.05 3.97 -14.86
N SER A 325 -5.56 5.07 -15.42
CA SER A 325 -5.36 5.17 -16.87
C SER A 325 -4.43 4.06 -17.38
N SER A 326 -3.32 3.78 -16.69
CA SER A 326 -2.38 2.71 -17.06
C SER A 326 -2.99 1.30 -16.92
N ILE A 327 -3.94 1.11 -16.00
CA ILE A 327 -4.61 -0.18 -15.80
C ILE A 327 -5.63 -0.47 -16.90
N PHE A 328 -6.40 0.54 -17.32
CA PHE A 328 -7.53 0.33 -18.22
C PHE A 328 -7.25 0.66 -19.70
N TYR A 329 -6.08 1.25 -20.00
CA TYR A 329 -5.59 1.56 -21.34
C TYR A 329 -4.19 0.98 -21.58
#